data_57e683f2ccaa8872a9cf13f613f42490
#
_entry.id   57e683f2ccaa8872a9cf13f613f42490
#
_cell.length_a   1.000
_cell.length_b   1.000
_cell.length_c   1.000
_cell.angle_alpha   90.00
_cell.angle_beta   90.00
_cell.angle_gamma   90.00
#
_symmetry.space_group_name_H-M   'P 1'
#
loop_
_entity.id
_entity.type
_entity.pdbx_description
1 polymer ?
#
loop_
_entity_poly.entity_id
_entity_poly.type
_entity_poly.pdbx_seq_one_letter_code
_entity_poly.pdbx_strand_id
1 'polypeptide(L)'
;MVSIAALTIAGCGDQSGNTSANLQEDMSIQAIHERVITLDTHVDIHEDMTFDPIYDPGTDTPQQVDLGKMEVGGLDSAFFIVYVGQTERTPDGYALAEEKARRKFSAIHRMTEHYPDRIGLANTPDEFEAIAASGRKVAMIGIENGYVIGKELSRLEEFYNMGARYMTLAHNGHNDICDSSGPLARLGDVEEEHGGVSNFGYQVIDEMNRVGMMVDISHVSIKCMMQATKYSKAPVIASHSGVWELAKHSRNLNDEQLMAIGAAGGVVQIVGLNSFVKFYPDKGSEISIIRNAAALAAGDKEWNSSKHNSDPIYIAAMDIIDKKYPAATVKDFVDHIDYAVNLIGVEHVGIVSDFDGGGGIEGWNDASETMNVTAELISRGYSEEDISKIWSENTIALWRRVDAAAADIQ
;
A
#
# COMPACT_ATOMS: atom_id res chain seq x y z
N MET A 1 -0.79 82.53 34.14
CA MET A 1 0.18 81.52 33.67
C MET A 1 -0.49 80.14 33.87
N VAL A 2 -0.93 79.56 32.77
CA VAL A 2 -1.69 78.36 32.77
C VAL A 2 -0.70 77.22 32.43
N SER A 3 -0.51 76.22 33.31
CA SER A 3 0.31 75.03 33.08
C SER A 3 -0.53 73.97 32.41
N ILE A 4 -0.13 73.58 31.21
CA ILE A 4 -0.72 72.45 30.47
C ILE A 4 0.01 71.18 30.92
N ALA A 5 -0.72 70.21 31.54
CA ALA A 5 -0.25 68.92 31.79
C ALA A 5 -0.42 68.02 30.55
N ALA A 6 0.67 67.44 30.06
CA ALA A 6 0.64 66.49 28.94
C ALA A 6 0.31 65.11 29.48
N LEU A 7 -0.77 64.53 28.97
CA LEU A 7 -1.19 63.16 29.23
C LEU A 7 -0.46 62.23 28.23
N THR A 8 0.46 61.40 28.70
CA THR A 8 1.07 60.36 27.91
C THR A 8 0.13 59.15 27.90
N ILE A 9 -0.41 58.84 26.72
CA ILE A 9 -1.15 57.59 26.44
C ILE A 9 -0.10 56.50 26.19
N ALA A 10 -0.03 55.52 27.09
CA ALA A 10 0.73 54.30 26.88
C ALA A 10 -0.01 53.47 25.84
N GLY A 11 0.62 53.24 24.68
CA GLY A 11 0.11 52.35 23.66
C GLY A 11 0.07 50.91 24.15
N CYS A 12 -1.11 50.30 24.15
CA CYS A 12 -1.24 48.86 24.21
C CYS A 12 -0.62 48.29 22.93
N GLY A 13 0.51 47.59 23.06
CA GLY A 13 1.12 46.84 21.97
C GLY A 13 0.17 45.73 21.52
N ASP A 14 0.05 45.64 20.23
CA ASP A 14 -0.79 44.71 19.49
C ASP A 14 -0.32 43.29 19.72
N GLN A 15 -1.01 42.52 20.58
CA GLN A 15 -0.77 41.07 20.79
C GLN A 15 -1.49 40.20 19.74
N SER A 16 -2.24 40.78 18.82
CA SER A 16 -3.01 40.05 17.82
C SER A 16 -2.16 39.52 16.66
N GLY A 17 -0.99 40.11 16.40
CA GLY A 17 -0.10 39.69 15.31
C GLY A 17 0.65 38.36 15.60
N ASN A 18 0.97 38.11 16.86
CA ASN A 18 1.75 36.93 17.23
C ASN A 18 0.89 35.66 17.31
N THR A 19 -0.38 35.76 17.66
CA THR A 19 -1.32 34.65 17.71
C THR A 19 -1.74 34.18 16.31
N SER A 20 -1.95 35.08 15.36
CA SER A 20 -2.28 34.70 13.98
C SER A 20 -1.08 34.11 13.21
N ALA A 21 0.15 34.59 13.47
CA ALA A 21 1.36 34.01 12.89
C ALA A 21 1.62 32.57 13.43
N ASN A 22 1.47 32.34 14.71
CA ASN A 22 1.62 31.00 15.31
C ASN A 22 0.53 30.03 14.86
N LEU A 23 -0.72 30.50 14.67
CA LEU A 23 -1.81 29.68 14.13
C LEU A 23 -1.57 29.32 12.65
N GLN A 24 -0.96 30.21 11.89
CA GLN A 24 -0.64 29.99 10.48
C GLN A 24 0.57 29.07 10.30
N GLU A 25 1.53 29.09 11.24
CA GLU A 25 2.67 28.19 11.30
C GLU A 25 2.24 26.77 11.70
N ASP A 26 1.34 26.62 12.66
CA ASP A 26 0.74 25.33 13.07
C ASP A 26 -0.13 24.68 11.97
N MET A 27 -0.70 25.48 11.07
CA MET A 27 -1.49 24.99 9.93
C MET A 27 -0.65 24.82 8.66
N SER A 28 0.68 24.91 8.74
CA SER A 28 1.53 24.64 7.58
C SER A 28 1.45 23.15 7.20
N ILE A 29 1.54 22.87 5.90
CA ILE A 29 1.54 21.49 5.37
C ILE A 29 2.60 20.64 6.09
N GLN A 30 3.80 21.18 6.24
CA GLN A 30 4.90 20.49 6.92
C GLN A 30 4.55 20.19 8.38
N ALA A 31 4.01 21.17 9.11
CA ALA A 31 3.67 21.00 10.53
C ALA A 31 2.56 19.95 10.74
N ILE A 32 1.56 19.87 9.86
CA ILE A 32 0.55 18.81 9.91
C ILE A 32 1.18 17.46 9.58
N HIS A 33 1.98 17.39 8.52
CA HIS A 33 2.63 16.17 8.09
C HIS A 33 3.58 15.58 9.15
N GLU A 34 4.28 16.44 9.91
CA GLU A 34 5.16 16.05 11.01
C GLU A 34 4.40 15.58 12.28
N ARG A 35 3.11 15.93 12.43
CA ARG A 35 2.30 15.50 13.58
C ARG A 35 1.51 14.22 13.33
N VAL A 36 1.13 13.97 12.09
CA VAL A 36 0.44 12.72 11.72
C VAL A 36 1.46 11.60 11.53
N ILE A 37 1.12 10.39 11.97
CA ILE A 37 1.95 9.21 11.67
C ILE A 37 1.53 8.68 10.31
N THR A 38 2.43 8.77 9.34
CA THR A 38 2.18 8.26 8.00
C THR A 38 2.45 6.76 7.92
N LEU A 39 1.55 6.02 7.27
CA LEU A 39 1.65 4.58 7.09
C LEU A 39 1.37 4.22 5.64
N ASP A 40 2.28 3.48 5.04
CA ASP A 40 2.09 2.80 3.76
C ASP A 40 1.81 1.31 4.01
N THR A 41 0.68 0.81 3.57
CA THR A 41 0.27 -0.57 3.85
C THR A 41 0.82 -1.62 2.89
N HIS A 42 1.56 -1.20 1.85
CA HIS A 42 2.11 -2.14 0.87
C HIS A 42 3.34 -1.56 0.15
N VAL A 43 4.51 -1.98 0.59
CA VAL A 43 5.80 -1.67 -0.04
C VAL A 43 6.49 -2.97 -0.38
N ASP A 44 6.68 -3.25 -1.67
CA ASP A 44 7.44 -4.42 -2.09
C ASP A 44 8.92 -4.30 -1.74
N ILE A 45 9.55 -5.44 -1.55
CA ILE A 45 11.00 -5.51 -1.32
C ILE A 45 11.66 -6.41 -2.36
N HIS A 46 12.88 -6.04 -2.74
CA HIS A 46 13.73 -6.94 -3.49
C HIS A 46 14.08 -8.17 -2.65
N GLU A 47 14.14 -9.36 -3.25
CA GLU A 47 14.45 -10.60 -2.51
C GLU A 47 15.88 -10.61 -1.92
N ASP A 48 16.78 -9.77 -2.45
CA ASP A 48 18.14 -9.55 -1.97
C ASP A 48 18.29 -8.30 -1.08
N MET A 49 17.20 -7.65 -0.67
CA MET A 49 17.25 -6.56 0.30
C MET A 49 18.07 -7.00 1.52
N THR A 50 19.02 -6.17 1.96
CA THR A 50 19.99 -6.46 3.02
C THR A 50 21.02 -7.56 2.75
N PHE A 51 20.92 -8.29 1.63
CA PHE A 51 21.91 -9.31 1.23
C PHE A 51 22.85 -8.81 0.14
N ASP A 52 22.36 -7.95 -0.77
CA ASP A 52 23.17 -7.26 -1.76
C ASP A 52 23.28 -5.77 -1.38
N PRO A 53 24.50 -5.21 -1.32
CA PRO A 53 24.70 -3.79 -0.97
C PRO A 53 23.93 -2.80 -1.85
N ILE A 54 23.58 -3.15 -3.09
CA ILE A 54 22.80 -2.28 -3.98
C ILE A 54 21.36 -2.09 -3.51
N TYR A 55 20.85 -3.05 -2.72
CA TYR A 55 19.50 -3.04 -2.13
C TYR A 55 19.53 -2.86 -0.61
N ASP A 56 20.65 -2.34 -0.07
CA ASP A 56 20.76 -2.07 1.36
C ASP A 56 19.93 -0.82 1.73
N PRO A 57 18.81 -0.96 2.46
CA PRO A 57 17.89 0.13 2.74
C PRO A 57 18.47 1.25 3.61
N GLY A 58 19.64 1.05 4.20
CA GLY A 58 20.38 2.09 4.93
C GLY A 58 21.13 3.07 4.03
N THR A 59 21.20 2.78 2.74
CA THR A 59 21.88 3.60 1.70
C THR A 59 20.87 4.15 0.70
N ASP A 60 21.32 5.03 -0.21
CA ASP A 60 20.51 5.46 -1.35
C ASP A 60 20.46 4.33 -2.39
N THR A 61 19.29 3.72 -2.52
CA THR A 61 19.05 2.55 -3.37
C THR A 61 18.31 2.91 -4.66
N PRO A 62 18.30 2.04 -5.70
CA PRO A 62 17.44 2.21 -6.86
C PRO A 62 15.95 1.94 -6.55
N GLN A 63 15.63 1.42 -5.36
CA GLN A 63 14.27 1.16 -4.92
C GLN A 63 13.52 2.47 -4.62
N GLN A 64 12.19 2.43 -4.70
CA GLN A 64 11.34 3.57 -4.37
C GLN A 64 11.28 3.83 -2.85
N VAL A 65 11.62 2.84 -2.03
CA VAL A 65 11.66 2.95 -0.57
C VAL A 65 13.01 2.52 -0.02
N ASP A 66 13.66 3.42 0.68
CA ASP A 66 14.79 3.17 1.58
C ASP A 66 14.70 4.13 2.78
N LEU A 67 15.50 3.92 3.80
CA LEU A 67 15.40 4.71 5.04
C LEU A 67 15.68 6.21 4.80
N GLY A 68 16.52 6.56 3.83
CA GLY A 68 16.80 7.95 3.48
C GLY A 68 15.59 8.62 2.82
N LYS A 69 14.94 7.96 1.87
CA LYS A 69 13.73 8.46 1.22
C LYS A 69 12.56 8.55 2.21
N MET A 70 12.39 7.57 3.11
CA MET A 70 11.40 7.63 4.19
C MET A 70 11.62 8.84 5.10
N GLU A 71 12.89 9.15 5.45
CA GLU A 71 13.24 10.30 6.28
C GLU A 71 12.95 11.62 5.56
N VAL A 72 13.32 11.73 4.28
CA VAL A 72 13.12 12.95 3.47
C VAL A 72 11.65 13.23 3.23
N GLY A 73 10.87 12.23 2.90
CA GLY A 73 9.44 12.39 2.58
C GLY A 73 8.53 12.37 3.79
N GLY A 74 9.05 12.06 4.98
CA GLY A 74 8.24 11.93 6.19
C GLY A 74 7.33 10.70 6.16
N LEU A 75 7.73 9.60 5.51
CA LEU A 75 7.04 8.31 5.63
C LEU A 75 7.52 7.64 6.93
N ASP A 76 6.62 7.51 7.91
CA ASP A 76 6.99 7.02 9.26
C ASP A 76 6.94 5.51 9.36
N SER A 77 6.07 4.87 8.62
CA SER A 77 5.85 3.44 8.75
C SER A 77 5.44 2.78 7.45
N ALA A 78 5.78 1.50 7.29
CA ALA A 78 5.37 0.72 6.14
C ALA A 78 5.19 -0.77 6.49
N PHE A 79 4.24 -1.41 5.79
CA PHE A 79 4.23 -2.85 5.65
C PHE A 79 5.19 -3.23 4.52
N PHE A 80 6.27 -3.91 4.85
CA PHE A 80 7.21 -4.49 3.90
C PHE A 80 6.72 -5.88 3.50
N ILE A 81 6.67 -6.15 2.19
CA ILE A 81 5.86 -7.24 1.65
C ILE A 81 6.67 -8.48 1.32
N VAL A 82 6.21 -9.58 1.87
CA VAL A 82 6.63 -10.93 1.50
C VAL A 82 5.77 -11.39 0.32
N TYR A 83 6.08 -10.83 -0.87
CA TYR A 83 5.45 -11.23 -2.13
C TYR A 83 6.13 -12.44 -2.74
N VAL A 84 5.32 -13.42 -3.19
CA VAL A 84 5.79 -14.54 -4.01
C VAL A 84 4.82 -14.75 -5.17
N GLY A 85 5.35 -14.63 -6.38
CA GLY A 85 4.57 -14.82 -7.62
C GLY A 85 4.00 -16.23 -7.74
N GLN A 86 2.79 -16.33 -8.31
CA GLN A 86 2.11 -17.60 -8.57
C GLN A 86 2.87 -18.44 -9.59
N THR A 87 3.16 -19.69 -9.23
CA THR A 87 3.69 -20.73 -10.10
C THR A 87 2.75 -21.95 -10.10
N GLU A 88 3.20 -23.07 -10.64
CA GLU A 88 2.41 -24.31 -10.65
C GLU A 88 2.13 -24.82 -9.23
N ARG A 89 0.92 -25.28 -8.99
CA ARG A 89 0.45 -25.82 -7.71
C ARG A 89 0.92 -27.27 -7.52
N THR A 90 2.23 -27.45 -7.43
CA THR A 90 2.93 -28.72 -7.23
C THR A 90 3.73 -28.69 -5.92
N PRO A 91 4.12 -29.84 -5.35
CA PRO A 91 4.97 -29.88 -4.17
C PRO A 91 6.27 -29.04 -4.33
N ASP A 92 6.91 -29.11 -5.49
CA ASP A 92 8.13 -28.35 -5.77
C ASP A 92 7.84 -26.83 -5.88
N GLY A 93 6.70 -26.46 -6.50
CA GLY A 93 6.26 -25.06 -6.58
C GLY A 93 5.98 -24.45 -5.21
N TYR A 94 5.30 -25.19 -4.33
CA TYR A 94 5.04 -24.75 -2.95
C TYR A 94 6.33 -24.66 -2.13
N ALA A 95 7.25 -25.62 -2.26
CA ALA A 95 8.52 -25.59 -1.55
C ALA A 95 9.37 -24.37 -1.96
N LEU A 96 9.43 -24.07 -3.26
CA LEU A 96 10.12 -22.89 -3.76
C LEU A 96 9.45 -21.59 -3.28
N ALA A 97 8.11 -21.56 -3.24
CA ALA A 97 7.38 -20.37 -2.75
C ALA A 97 7.66 -20.12 -1.26
N GLU A 98 7.68 -21.16 -0.45
CA GLU A 98 8.04 -21.08 0.96
C GLU A 98 9.49 -20.58 1.16
N GLU A 99 10.45 -21.14 0.40
CA GLU A 99 11.84 -20.72 0.47
C GLU A 99 11.99 -19.21 0.18
N LYS A 100 11.35 -18.71 -0.88
CA LYS A 100 11.34 -17.28 -1.24
C LYS A 100 10.70 -16.42 -0.16
N ALA A 101 9.56 -16.86 0.38
CA ALA A 101 8.91 -16.16 1.48
C ALA A 101 9.84 -16.02 2.68
N ARG A 102 10.48 -17.10 3.13
CA ARG A 102 11.42 -17.09 4.25
C ARG A 102 12.63 -16.20 4.01
N ARG A 103 13.13 -16.12 2.77
CA ARG A 103 14.20 -15.19 2.39
C ARG A 103 13.77 -13.74 2.57
N LYS A 104 12.56 -13.35 2.13
CA LYS A 104 12.03 -12.00 2.31
C LYS A 104 11.75 -11.67 3.78
N PHE A 105 11.19 -12.59 4.57
CA PHE A 105 11.11 -12.43 6.02
C PHE A 105 12.48 -12.15 6.64
N SER A 106 13.50 -12.94 6.29
CA SER A 106 14.86 -12.75 6.78
C SER A 106 15.42 -11.38 6.38
N ALA A 107 15.11 -10.89 5.18
CA ALA A 107 15.55 -9.58 4.71
C ALA A 107 14.97 -8.45 5.58
N ILE A 108 13.67 -8.52 5.92
CA ILE A 108 13.02 -7.50 6.76
C ILE A 108 13.56 -7.54 8.20
N HIS A 109 13.71 -8.72 8.79
CA HIS A 109 14.32 -8.86 10.12
C HIS A 109 15.74 -8.30 10.15
N ARG A 110 16.57 -8.63 9.15
CA ARG A 110 17.94 -8.09 9.04
C ARG A 110 17.95 -6.57 8.91
N MET A 111 17.00 -5.96 8.21
CA MET A 111 16.89 -4.49 8.13
C MET A 111 16.74 -3.87 9.51
N THR A 112 15.82 -4.36 10.31
CA THR A 112 15.55 -3.83 11.65
C THR A 112 16.66 -4.16 12.67
N GLU A 113 17.38 -5.26 12.46
CA GLU A 113 18.56 -5.62 13.28
C GLU A 113 19.81 -4.80 12.92
N HIS A 114 19.99 -4.44 11.63
CA HIS A 114 21.13 -3.64 11.16
C HIS A 114 20.99 -2.15 11.47
N TYR A 115 19.76 -1.64 11.49
CA TYR A 115 19.45 -0.22 11.66
C TYR A 115 18.52 0.04 12.86
N PRO A 116 18.84 -0.52 14.07
CA PRO A 116 17.94 -0.48 15.22
C PRO A 116 17.67 0.94 15.74
N ASP A 117 18.55 1.90 15.43
CA ASP A 117 18.37 3.30 15.79
C ASP A 117 17.50 4.09 14.80
N ARG A 118 17.22 3.52 13.60
CA ARG A 118 16.44 4.17 12.53
C ARG A 118 15.08 3.54 12.33
N ILE A 119 14.95 2.22 12.45
CA ILE A 119 13.72 1.47 12.20
C ILE A 119 13.54 0.34 13.20
N GLY A 120 12.29 0.05 13.59
CA GLY A 120 11.96 -1.07 14.47
C GLY A 120 10.82 -1.91 13.86
N LEU A 121 10.80 -3.22 14.16
CA LEU A 121 9.72 -4.12 13.76
C LEU A 121 8.59 -4.08 14.79
N ALA A 122 7.37 -3.76 14.38
CA ALA A 122 6.18 -3.82 15.21
C ALA A 122 5.37 -5.08 14.92
N ASN A 123 5.06 -5.83 15.97
CA ASN A 123 4.22 -7.02 15.92
C ASN A 123 2.85 -6.82 16.61
N THR A 124 2.65 -5.67 17.22
CA THR A 124 1.39 -5.26 17.83
C THR A 124 1.14 -3.77 17.60
N PRO A 125 -0.14 -3.32 17.66
CA PRO A 125 -0.45 -1.88 17.61
C PRO A 125 0.27 -1.06 18.67
N ASP A 126 0.47 -1.60 19.88
CA ASP A 126 1.17 -0.91 20.96
C ASP A 126 2.67 -0.77 20.66
N GLU A 127 3.30 -1.79 20.07
CA GLU A 127 4.69 -1.70 19.59
C GLU A 127 4.82 -0.67 18.46
N PHE A 128 3.86 -0.62 17.52
CA PHE A 128 3.81 0.41 16.49
C PHE A 128 3.84 1.82 17.09
N GLU A 129 2.94 2.11 18.02
CA GLU A 129 2.86 3.41 18.69
C GLU A 129 4.14 3.73 19.47
N ALA A 130 4.70 2.75 20.17
CA ALA A 130 5.93 2.93 20.96
C ALA A 130 7.17 3.21 20.08
N ILE A 131 7.31 2.52 18.96
CA ILE A 131 8.41 2.74 18.02
C ILE A 131 8.27 4.10 17.36
N ALA A 132 7.09 4.44 16.85
CA ALA A 132 6.81 5.75 16.24
C ALA A 132 7.08 6.90 17.24
N ALA A 133 6.61 6.79 18.47
CA ALA A 133 6.87 7.77 19.54
C ALA A 133 8.35 7.94 19.88
N SER A 134 9.20 6.95 19.56
CA SER A 134 10.66 7.05 19.74
C SER A 134 11.36 7.84 18.62
N GLY A 135 10.63 8.26 17.58
CA GLY A 135 11.15 8.94 16.38
C GLY A 135 11.81 8.00 15.36
N ARG A 136 11.69 6.68 15.55
CA ARG A 136 12.16 5.69 14.56
C ARG A 136 11.06 5.36 13.57
N LYS A 137 11.46 4.93 12.38
CA LYS A 137 10.54 4.36 11.39
C LYS A 137 10.00 3.02 11.89
N VAL A 138 8.80 2.64 11.45
CA VAL A 138 8.15 1.40 11.87
C VAL A 138 8.02 0.46 10.69
N ALA A 139 8.61 -0.73 10.80
CA ALA A 139 8.39 -1.83 9.88
C ALA A 139 7.27 -2.73 10.39
N MET A 140 6.43 -3.19 9.50
CA MET A 140 5.48 -4.28 9.70
C MET A 140 5.61 -5.24 8.53
N ILE A 141 5.08 -6.45 8.64
CA ILE A 141 5.18 -7.47 7.59
C ILE A 141 3.79 -7.85 7.10
N GLY A 142 3.59 -7.72 5.77
CA GLY A 142 2.47 -8.29 5.06
C GLY A 142 2.91 -9.45 4.17
N ILE A 143 2.03 -10.41 3.94
CA ILE A 143 2.25 -11.46 2.94
C ILE A 143 1.35 -11.17 1.74
N GLU A 144 1.94 -11.16 0.55
CA GLU A 144 1.15 -11.10 -0.68
C GLU A 144 1.22 -12.42 -1.43
N ASN A 145 0.03 -12.99 -1.63
CA ASN A 145 -0.28 -14.30 -2.20
C ASN A 145 -0.21 -15.46 -1.21
N GLY A 146 -1.36 -15.90 -0.73
CA GLY A 146 -1.50 -17.07 0.13
C GLY A 146 -0.98 -18.38 -0.47
N TYR A 147 -0.56 -18.40 -1.73
CA TYR A 147 0.14 -19.51 -2.38
C TYR A 147 1.35 -20.02 -1.56
N VAL A 148 1.98 -19.13 -0.78
CA VAL A 148 3.16 -19.46 0.05
C VAL A 148 2.88 -20.46 1.16
N ILE A 149 1.62 -20.61 1.59
CA ILE A 149 1.28 -21.61 2.62
C ILE A 149 1.13 -23.03 2.03
N GLY A 150 1.09 -23.16 0.69
CA GLY A 150 0.75 -24.42 0.03
C GLY A 150 -0.62 -24.90 0.49
N LYS A 151 -0.68 -26.12 1.05
CA LYS A 151 -1.90 -26.71 1.63
C LYS A 151 -1.77 -26.97 3.14
N GLU A 152 -0.92 -26.22 3.82
CA GLU A 152 -0.58 -26.42 5.23
C GLU A 152 -1.02 -25.22 6.07
N LEU A 153 -2.15 -25.37 6.78
CA LEU A 153 -2.70 -24.32 7.65
C LEU A 153 -1.74 -23.88 8.77
N SER A 154 -0.91 -24.83 9.27
CA SER A 154 0.08 -24.53 10.33
C SER A 154 1.09 -23.45 9.95
N ARG A 155 1.31 -23.22 8.65
CA ARG A 155 2.20 -22.13 8.17
C ARG A 155 1.66 -20.75 8.46
N LEU A 156 0.35 -20.59 8.62
CA LEU A 156 -0.23 -19.30 9.01
C LEU A 156 0.25 -18.87 10.39
N GLU A 157 0.18 -19.77 11.38
CA GLU A 157 0.71 -19.49 12.72
C GLU A 157 2.23 -19.30 12.72
N GLU A 158 2.96 -20.08 11.91
CA GLU A 158 4.40 -19.93 11.75
C GLU A 158 4.75 -18.53 11.19
N PHE A 159 4.11 -18.11 10.10
CA PHE A 159 4.36 -16.80 9.50
C PHE A 159 3.87 -15.64 10.39
N TYR A 160 2.78 -15.83 11.13
CA TYR A 160 2.36 -14.87 12.16
C TYR A 160 3.45 -14.70 13.23
N ASN A 161 4.03 -15.80 13.71
CA ASN A 161 5.14 -15.78 14.66
C ASN A 161 6.43 -15.18 14.06
N MET A 162 6.59 -15.19 12.73
CA MET A 162 7.65 -14.48 12.03
C MET A 162 7.33 -12.98 11.80
N GLY A 163 6.19 -12.49 12.28
CA GLY A 163 5.83 -11.08 12.23
C GLY A 163 4.80 -10.69 11.18
N ALA A 164 4.28 -11.61 10.36
CA ALA A 164 3.21 -11.28 9.41
C ALA A 164 1.93 -10.86 10.13
N ARG A 165 1.31 -9.77 9.66
CA ARG A 165 0.07 -9.23 10.25
C ARG A 165 -1.10 -9.17 9.30
N TYR A 166 -0.85 -9.34 8.00
CA TYR A 166 -1.88 -9.65 7.03
C TYR A 166 -1.40 -10.66 5.99
N MET A 167 -2.34 -11.31 5.31
CA MET A 167 -2.05 -12.13 4.12
C MET A 167 -3.13 -11.92 3.07
N THR A 168 -2.71 -11.56 1.86
CA THR A 168 -3.56 -11.53 0.66
C THR A 168 -3.90 -12.95 0.24
N LEU A 169 -5.20 -13.28 0.12
CA LEU A 169 -5.65 -14.66 -0.14
C LEU A 169 -5.14 -15.22 -1.47
N ALA A 170 -5.07 -14.39 -2.51
CA ALA A 170 -4.47 -14.74 -3.81
C ALA A 170 -3.85 -13.50 -4.44
N HIS A 171 -2.89 -13.68 -5.36
CA HIS A 171 -2.39 -12.63 -6.26
C HIS A 171 -2.91 -12.85 -7.69
N ASN A 172 -2.16 -12.52 -8.73
CA ASN A 172 -2.48 -12.93 -10.10
C ASN A 172 -2.32 -14.45 -10.22
N GLY A 173 -3.35 -15.13 -10.73
CA GLY A 173 -3.50 -16.56 -10.78
C GLY A 173 -4.36 -17.11 -9.64
N HIS A 174 -5.22 -18.09 -9.96
CA HIS A 174 -5.96 -18.84 -8.96
C HIS A 174 -5.00 -19.67 -8.12
N ASN A 175 -5.28 -19.80 -6.83
CA ASN A 175 -4.56 -20.70 -5.95
C ASN A 175 -5.54 -21.63 -5.21
N ASP A 176 -5.07 -22.43 -4.26
CA ASP A 176 -5.95 -23.36 -3.53
C ASP A 176 -6.92 -22.67 -2.57
N ILE A 177 -6.73 -21.35 -2.32
CA ILE A 177 -7.53 -20.57 -1.36
C ILE A 177 -8.73 -19.94 -2.05
N CYS A 178 -8.53 -19.25 -3.17
CA CYS A 178 -9.63 -18.61 -3.87
C CYS A 178 -9.31 -18.19 -5.32
N ASP A 179 -10.35 -17.76 -6.02
CA ASP A 179 -10.25 -17.18 -7.34
C ASP A 179 -9.65 -15.77 -7.30
N SER A 180 -8.69 -15.53 -8.18
CA SER A 180 -8.04 -14.23 -8.43
C SER A 180 -8.87 -13.36 -9.38
N SER A 181 -8.75 -12.03 -9.28
CA SER A 181 -9.25 -11.07 -10.28
C SER A 181 -8.43 -11.05 -11.59
N GLY A 182 -7.24 -11.68 -11.57
CA GLY A 182 -6.33 -11.79 -12.70
C GLY A 182 -5.92 -13.25 -12.95
N PRO A 183 -6.80 -14.11 -13.52
CA PRO A 183 -6.46 -15.51 -13.83
C PRO A 183 -5.30 -15.59 -14.81
N LEU A 184 -4.41 -16.57 -14.64
CA LEU A 184 -3.21 -16.76 -15.46
C LEU A 184 -3.37 -17.93 -16.42
N ALA A 185 -3.75 -17.65 -17.65
CA ALA A 185 -3.91 -18.66 -18.71
C ALA A 185 -2.64 -19.53 -18.90
N ARG A 186 -1.44 -18.98 -18.65
CA ARG A 186 -0.18 -19.73 -18.70
C ARG A 186 -0.06 -20.83 -17.66
N LEU A 187 -0.85 -20.76 -16.57
CA LEU A 187 -0.94 -21.79 -15.53
C LEU A 187 -2.17 -22.70 -15.70
N GLY A 188 -2.95 -22.46 -16.79
CA GLY A 188 -4.15 -23.24 -17.07
C GLY A 188 -5.40 -22.74 -16.35
N ASP A 189 -5.34 -21.53 -15.76
CA ASP A 189 -6.49 -20.93 -15.07
C ASP A 189 -7.65 -20.74 -16.05
N VAL A 190 -8.84 -21.06 -15.60
CA VAL A 190 -10.12 -20.71 -16.23
C VAL A 190 -10.61 -19.38 -15.65
N GLU A 191 -11.73 -18.87 -16.16
CA GLU A 191 -12.29 -17.61 -15.66
C GLU A 191 -12.67 -17.71 -14.17
N GLU A 192 -13.15 -18.86 -13.73
CA GLU A 192 -13.56 -19.11 -12.34
C GLU A 192 -13.32 -20.61 -12.02
N GLU A 193 -12.53 -20.90 -10.99
CA GLU A 193 -12.21 -22.28 -10.60
C GLU A 193 -13.01 -22.72 -9.38
N HIS A 194 -13.12 -21.85 -8.36
CA HIS A 194 -13.74 -22.19 -7.07
C HIS A 194 -15.14 -21.59 -6.87
N GLY A 195 -15.53 -20.65 -7.73
CA GLY A 195 -16.74 -19.87 -7.51
C GLY A 195 -16.57 -18.84 -6.37
N GLY A 196 -15.36 -18.37 -6.17
CA GLY A 196 -14.93 -17.45 -5.13
C GLY A 196 -13.95 -18.10 -4.15
N VAL A 197 -14.31 -18.19 -2.86
CA VAL A 197 -13.52 -18.85 -1.82
C VAL A 197 -13.67 -20.38 -1.91
N SER A 198 -12.57 -21.13 -1.93
CA SER A 198 -12.58 -22.60 -1.91
C SER A 198 -12.92 -23.14 -0.52
N ASN A 199 -13.19 -24.45 -0.42
CA ASN A 199 -13.36 -25.11 0.87
C ASN A 199 -12.10 -25.03 1.76
N PHE A 200 -10.91 -25.03 1.16
CA PHE A 200 -9.66 -24.81 1.89
C PHE A 200 -9.51 -23.32 2.27
N GLY A 201 -9.94 -22.41 1.40
CA GLY A 201 -9.93 -20.99 1.67
C GLY A 201 -10.73 -20.57 2.90
N TYR A 202 -11.88 -21.21 3.15
CA TYR A 202 -12.63 -20.97 4.40
C TYR A 202 -11.84 -21.40 5.64
N GLN A 203 -11.11 -22.52 5.58
CA GLN A 203 -10.24 -22.98 6.67
C GLN A 203 -9.05 -22.00 6.87
N VAL A 204 -8.52 -21.45 5.78
CA VAL A 204 -7.48 -20.41 5.83
C VAL A 204 -7.99 -19.15 6.53
N ILE A 205 -9.20 -18.68 6.19
CA ILE A 205 -9.81 -17.51 6.84
C ILE A 205 -10.07 -17.78 8.34
N ASP A 206 -10.58 -18.96 8.69
CA ASP A 206 -10.77 -19.35 10.09
C ASP A 206 -9.46 -19.33 10.87
N GLU A 207 -8.37 -19.87 10.30
CA GLU A 207 -7.06 -19.88 10.93
C GLU A 207 -6.43 -18.49 11.03
N MET A 208 -6.57 -17.65 9.98
CA MET A 208 -6.15 -16.24 10.04
C MET A 208 -6.87 -15.50 11.16
N ASN A 209 -8.18 -15.67 11.30
CA ASN A 209 -8.94 -15.07 12.39
C ASN A 209 -8.48 -15.60 13.76
N ARG A 210 -8.16 -16.91 13.87
CA ARG A 210 -7.67 -17.51 15.11
C ARG A 210 -6.33 -16.94 15.57
N VAL A 211 -5.40 -16.75 14.64
CA VAL A 211 -4.05 -16.24 14.98
C VAL A 211 -3.98 -14.70 15.11
N GLY A 212 -5.00 -13.98 14.65
CA GLY A 212 -4.99 -12.51 14.65
C GLY A 212 -4.33 -11.91 13.39
N MET A 213 -4.37 -12.60 12.26
CA MET A 213 -3.87 -12.13 10.98
C MET A 213 -4.99 -11.49 10.17
N MET A 214 -4.86 -10.23 9.74
CA MET A 214 -5.84 -9.55 8.90
C MET A 214 -6.00 -10.28 7.57
N VAL A 215 -7.26 -10.57 7.17
CA VAL A 215 -7.59 -11.14 5.87
C VAL A 215 -7.54 -10.02 4.84
N ASP A 216 -6.57 -10.09 3.93
CA ASP A 216 -6.45 -9.13 2.83
C ASP A 216 -7.15 -9.67 1.59
N ILE A 217 -8.05 -8.82 1.07
CA ILE A 217 -8.92 -9.12 -0.07
C ILE A 217 -8.53 -8.39 -1.35
N SER A 218 -7.36 -7.77 -1.40
CA SER A 218 -6.77 -7.29 -2.65
C SER A 218 -6.51 -8.46 -3.61
N HIS A 219 -6.48 -8.22 -4.91
CA HIS A 219 -6.23 -9.21 -5.97
C HIS A 219 -7.28 -10.31 -6.18
N VAL A 220 -8.18 -10.53 -5.26
CA VAL A 220 -9.15 -11.64 -5.39
C VAL A 220 -10.33 -11.30 -6.28
N SER A 221 -11.01 -12.31 -6.81
CA SER A 221 -12.23 -12.10 -7.59
C SER A 221 -13.34 -11.41 -6.77
N ILE A 222 -14.27 -10.75 -7.43
CA ILE A 222 -15.41 -10.10 -6.75
C ILE A 222 -16.13 -11.10 -5.84
N LYS A 223 -16.37 -12.33 -6.32
CA LYS A 223 -17.03 -13.38 -5.52
C LYS A 223 -16.20 -13.77 -4.29
N CYS A 224 -14.88 -13.98 -4.45
CA CYS A 224 -14.01 -14.30 -3.33
C CYS A 224 -14.03 -13.17 -2.30
N MET A 225 -13.88 -11.92 -2.74
CA MET A 225 -13.91 -10.74 -1.87
C MET A 225 -15.21 -10.66 -1.06
N MET A 226 -16.37 -10.75 -1.72
CA MET A 226 -17.68 -10.65 -1.06
C MET A 226 -17.91 -11.82 -0.08
N GLN A 227 -17.48 -13.03 -0.44
CA GLN A 227 -17.59 -14.20 0.42
C GLN A 227 -16.64 -14.10 1.62
N ALA A 228 -15.38 -13.71 1.42
CA ALA A 228 -14.39 -13.55 2.48
C ALA A 228 -14.81 -12.45 3.47
N THR A 229 -15.25 -11.28 2.98
CA THR A 229 -15.73 -10.17 3.80
C THR A 229 -16.93 -10.58 4.66
N LYS A 230 -17.86 -11.36 4.10
CA LYS A 230 -19.03 -11.85 4.83
C LYS A 230 -18.71 -12.94 5.83
N TYR A 231 -17.73 -13.79 5.53
CA TYR A 231 -17.41 -14.99 6.32
C TYR A 231 -16.46 -14.69 7.48
N SER A 232 -15.48 -13.82 7.28
CA SER A 232 -14.49 -13.49 8.30
C SER A 232 -15.14 -13.03 9.60
N LYS A 233 -14.60 -13.48 10.73
CA LYS A 233 -15.04 -13.08 12.09
C LYS A 233 -14.46 -11.74 12.50
N ALA A 234 -13.33 -11.37 11.89
CA ALA A 234 -12.68 -10.07 12.06
C ALA A 234 -12.89 -9.21 10.80
N PRO A 235 -12.85 -7.88 10.92
CA PRO A 235 -12.90 -6.99 9.76
C PRO A 235 -11.74 -7.27 8.79
N VAL A 236 -11.99 -7.10 7.48
CA VAL A 236 -11.01 -7.35 6.41
C VAL A 236 -10.28 -6.07 6.02
N ILE A 237 -9.13 -6.21 5.37
CA ILE A 237 -8.41 -5.12 4.70
C ILE A 237 -8.39 -5.35 3.19
N ALA A 238 -8.56 -4.29 2.39
CA ALA A 238 -8.08 -4.25 1.02
C ALA A 238 -6.76 -3.47 1.03
N SER A 239 -5.64 -4.16 1.07
CA SER A 239 -4.32 -3.57 1.31
C SER A 239 -3.86 -2.62 0.21
N HIS A 240 -4.33 -2.81 -1.05
CA HIS A 240 -4.05 -1.95 -2.19
C HIS A 240 -5.08 -2.14 -3.31
N SER A 241 -6.00 -1.19 -3.44
CA SER A 241 -7.03 -1.17 -4.49
C SER A 241 -7.43 0.27 -4.82
N GLY A 242 -8.02 0.48 -5.99
CA GLY A 242 -8.59 1.76 -6.38
C GLY A 242 -10.11 1.72 -6.43
N VAL A 243 -10.72 2.77 -6.98
CA VAL A 243 -12.16 2.92 -7.18
C VAL A 243 -12.52 2.61 -8.63
N TRP A 244 -13.37 1.60 -8.85
CA TRP A 244 -13.80 1.18 -10.19
C TRP A 244 -14.57 2.28 -10.95
N GLU A 245 -15.38 3.06 -10.27
CA GLU A 245 -16.21 4.09 -10.92
C GLU A 245 -15.35 5.20 -11.56
N LEU A 246 -14.15 5.45 -11.01
CA LEU A 246 -13.19 6.41 -11.56
C LEU A 246 -12.25 5.79 -12.59
N ALA A 247 -11.82 4.54 -12.38
CA ALA A 247 -10.92 3.83 -13.27
C ALA A 247 -11.31 2.34 -13.36
N LYS A 248 -11.89 1.94 -14.50
CA LYS A 248 -12.49 0.60 -14.71
C LYS A 248 -11.44 -0.50 -14.89
N HIS A 249 -10.52 -0.58 -13.95
CA HIS A 249 -9.51 -1.62 -13.89
C HIS A 249 -9.99 -2.79 -13.03
N SER A 250 -9.69 -4.05 -13.42
CA SER A 250 -10.18 -5.26 -12.74
C SER A 250 -9.71 -5.40 -11.28
N ARG A 251 -8.69 -4.65 -10.87
CA ARG A 251 -8.16 -4.60 -9.50
C ARG A 251 -8.87 -3.57 -8.62
N ASN A 252 -9.69 -2.70 -9.20
CA ASN A 252 -10.42 -1.67 -8.48
C ASN A 252 -11.77 -2.19 -7.98
N LEU A 253 -12.21 -1.64 -6.85
CA LEU A 253 -13.44 -2.03 -6.15
C LEU A 253 -14.61 -1.18 -6.64
N ASN A 254 -15.73 -1.81 -6.96
CA ASN A 254 -16.98 -1.13 -7.26
C ASN A 254 -17.73 -0.71 -5.99
N ASP A 255 -18.80 0.05 -6.14
CA ASP A 255 -19.57 0.58 -5.01
C ASP A 255 -20.10 -0.52 -4.07
N GLU A 256 -20.57 -1.65 -4.61
CA GLU A 256 -21.07 -2.77 -3.80
C GLU A 256 -19.95 -3.35 -2.92
N GLN A 257 -18.75 -3.50 -3.48
CA GLN A 257 -17.58 -4.00 -2.76
C GLN A 257 -17.12 -3.01 -1.68
N LEU A 258 -17.02 -1.71 -2.01
CA LEU A 258 -16.66 -0.66 -1.06
C LEU A 258 -17.65 -0.61 0.11
N MET A 259 -18.95 -0.60 -0.19
CA MET A 259 -20.01 -0.61 0.84
C MET A 259 -19.96 -1.88 1.71
N ALA A 260 -19.66 -3.05 1.13
CA ALA A 260 -19.54 -4.30 1.90
C ALA A 260 -18.36 -4.24 2.88
N ILE A 261 -17.20 -3.69 2.47
CA ILE A 261 -16.04 -3.51 3.35
C ILE A 261 -16.38 -2.54 4.48
N GLY A 262 -16.93 -1.36 4.18
CA GLY A 262 -17.30 -0.37 5.18
C GLY A 262 -18.32 -0.93 6.19
N ALA A 263 -19.38 -1.61 5.70
CA ALA A 263 -20.40 -2.22 6.56
C ALA A 263 -19.84 -3.33 7.46
N ALA A 264 -18.78 -4.03 7.05
CA ALA A 264 -18.08 -5.02 7.84
C ALA A 264 -17.03 -4.41 8.81
N GLY A 265 -16.89 -3.09 8.83
CA GLY A 265 -15.88 -2.40 9.64
C GLY A 265 -14.46 -2.53 9.10
N GLY A 266 -14.29 -2.93 7.84
CA GLY A 266 -13.00 -3.04 7.17
C GLY A 266 -12.41 -1.71 6.73
N VAL A 267 -11.23 -1.75 6.13
CA VAL A 267 -10.52 -0.57 5.59
C VAL A 267 -10.07 -0.86 4.17
N VAL A 268 -10.25 0.14 3.28
CA VAL A 268 -9.75 0.13 1.91
C VAL A 268 -8.57 1.08 1.82
N GLN A 269 -7.41 0.56 1.43
CA GLN A 269 -6.24 1.37 1.14
C GLN A 269 -6.26 1.76 -0.34
N ILE A 270 -6.41 3.04 -0.60
CA ILE A 270 -6.40 3.57 -1.97
C ILE A 270 -4.97 3.60 -2.49
N VAL A 271 -4.75 3.02 -3.67
CA VAL A 271 -3.41 2.76 -4.19
C VAL A 271 -2.94 3.82 -5.19
N GLY A 272 -1.70 4.30 -4.98
CA GLY A 272 -1.00 5.23 -5.86
C GLY A 272 -0.37 4.57 -7.09
N LEU A 273 -1.06 3.60 -7.72
CA LEU A 273 -0.59 2.91 -8.92
C LEU A 273 -1.24 3.50 -10.17
N ASN A 274 -0.42 3.94 -11.10
CA ASN A 274 -0.81 4.72 -12.27
C ASN A 274 -2.04 4.16 -13.02
N SER A 275 -2.02 2.85 -13.35
CA SER A 275 -3.10 2.22 -14.11
C SER A 275 -4.38 1.98 -13.30
N PHE A 276 -4.30 2.01 -11.96
CA PHE A 276 -5.47 1.87 -11.09
C PHE A 276 -6.12 3.22 -10.81
N VAL A 277 -5.30 4.29 -10.84
CA VAL A 277 -5.79 5.67 -10.72
C VAL A 277 -6.32 6.19 -12.04
N LYS A 278 -5.61 5.95 -13.16
CA LYS A 278 -6.06 6.29 -14.52
C LYS A 278 -5.98 5.09 -15.44
N PHE A 279 -7.12 4.54 -15.80
CA PHE A 279 -7.19 3.37 -16.67
C PHE A 279 -7.47 3.74 -18.12
N TYR A 280 -6.54 3.37 -18.98
CA TYR A 280 -6.66 3.51 -20.44
C TYR A 280 -6.68 2.11 -21.07
N PRO A 281 -7.83 1.59 -21.48
CA PRO A 281 -7.97 0.20 -21.96
C PRO A 281 -7.06 -0.13 -23.16
N ASP A 282 -6.78 0.84 -24.02
CA ASP A 282 -5.97 0.63 -25.21
C ASP A 282 -4.45 0.80 -24.98
N LYS A 283 -4.02 1.44 -23.87
CA LYS A 283 -2.59 1.76 -23.60
C LYS A 283 -1.72 0.51 -23.64
N GLY A 284 -2.12 -0.54 -22.96
CA GLY A 284 -1.35 -1.79 -22.87
C GLY A 284 -1.16 -2.47 -24.21
N SER A 285 -2.22 -2.51 -25.05
CA SER A 285 -2.16 -3.09 -26.38
C SER A 285 -1.26 -2.28 -27.32
N GLU A 286 -1.34 -0.95 -27.27
CA GLU A 286 -0.49 -0.07 -28.06
C GLU A 286 0.99 -0.19 -27.67
N ILE A 287 1.29 -0.24 -26.37
CA ILE A 287 2.67 -0.50 -25.88
C ILE A 287 3.17 -1.86 -26.36
N SER A 288 2.34 -2.90 -26.33
CA SER A 288 2.72 -4.23 -26.81
C SER A 288 3.05 -4.24 -28.30
N ILE A 289 2.31 -3.50 -29.11
CA ILE A 289 2.59 -3.33 -30.56
C ILE A 289 3.95 -2.65 -30.75
N ILE A 290 4.22 -1.57 -30.00
CA ILE A 290 5.51 -0.84 -30.08
C ILE A 290 6.67 -1.74 -29.65
N ARG A 291 6.53 -2.47 -28.54
CA ARG A 291 7.56 -3.41 -28.06
C ARG A 291 7.86 -4.50 -29.09
N ASN A 292 6.83 -5.12 -29.66
CA ASN A 292 7.00 -6.13 -30.68
C ASN A 292 7.68 -5.56 -31.93
N ALA A 293 7.31 -4.36 -32.36
CA ALA A 293 7.95 -3.72 -33.52
C ALA A 293 9.42 -3.39 -33.24
N ALA A 294 9.76 -2.89 -32.07
CA ALA A 294 11.13 -2.60 -31.65
C ALA A 294 12.00 -3.88 -31.56
N ALA A 295 11.46 -4.96 -30.99
CA ALA A 295 12.16 -6.25 -30.94
C ALA A 295 12.45 -6.78 -32.35
N LEU A 296 11.47 -6.78 -33.24
CA LEU A 296 11.63 -7.21 -34.64
C LEU A 296 12.64 -6.35 -35.40
N ALA A 297 12.63 -5.04 -35.20
CA ALA A 297 13.61 -4.13 -35.83
C ALA A 297 15.05 -4.40 -35.34
N ALA A 298 15.21 -4.83 -34.11
CA ALA A 298 16.49 -5.27 -33.55
C ALA A 298 16.91 -6.69 -33.95
N GLY A 299 16.07 -7.41 -34.70
CA GLY A 299 16.31 -8.81 -35.11
C GLY A 299 15.97 -9.85 -34.05
N ASP A 300 15.23 -9.46 -32.99
CA ASP A 300 14.81 -10.34 -31.91
C ASP A 300 13.36 -10.85 -32.13
N LYS A 301 13.08 -12.02 -31.61
CA LYS A 301 11.72 -12.61 -31.65
C LYS A 301 10.79 -12.05 -30.59
N GLU A 302 11.36 -11.64 -29.47
CA GLU A 302 10.64 -11.20 -28.30
C GLU A 302 11.24 -9.93 -27.72
N TRP A 303 10.43 -9.14 -27.05
CA TRP A 303 10.85 -7.95 -26.34
C TRP A 303 11.72 -8.33 -25.14
N ASN A 304 12.84 -7.61 -24.97
CA ASN A 304 13.70 -7.68 -23.81
C ASN A 304 13.99 -6.25 -23.31
N SER A 305 13.52 -5.91 -22.14
CA SER A 305 13.63 -4.57 -21.56
C SER A 305 15.08 -4.12 -21.41
N SER A 306 15.97 -5.00 -20.93
CA SER A 306 17.40 -4.68 -20.74
C SER A 306 18.12 -4.35 -22.05
N LYS A 307 17.61 -4.86 -23.17
CA LYS A 307 18.18 -4.65 -24.50
C LYS A 307 17.53 -3.49 -25.27
N HIS A 308 16.21 -3.38 -25.17
CA HIS A 308 15.43 -2.52 -26.07
C HIS A 308 14.97 -1.20 -25.43
N ASN A 309 14.96 -1.06 -24.10
CA ASN A 309 14.53 0.17 -23.44
C ASN A 309 15.36 1.41 -23.83
N SER A 310 16.62 1.21 -24.23
CA SER A 310 17.53 2.29 -24.66
C SER A 310 17.46 2.60 -26.16
N ASP A 311 16.61 1.89 -26.93
CA ASP A 311 16.44 2.16 -28.36
C ASP A 311 15.79 3.53 -28.59
N PRO A 312 16.41 4.46 -29.35
CA PRO A 312 15.87 5.80 -29.55
C PRO A 312 14.49 5.82 -30.25
N ILE A 313 14.18 4.83 -31.10
CA ILE A 313 12.89 4.73 -31.77
C ILE A 313 11.82 4.31 -30.76
N TYR A 314 12.15 3.35 -29.91
CA TYR A 314 11.28 2.94 -28.81
C TYR A 314 10.97 4.10 -27.86
N ILE A 315 12.01 4.82 -27.41
CA ILE A 315 11.86 5.98 -26.53
C ILE A 315 10.95 7.05 -27.15
N ALA A 316 11.20 7.39 -28.45
CA ALA A 316 10.37 8.36 -29.15
C ALA A 316 8.90 7.91 -29.30
N ALA A 317 8.67 6.60 -29.50
CA ALA A 317 7.32 6.04 -29.56
C ALA A 317 6.63 6.08 -28.18
N MET A 318 7.36 5.80 -27.11
CA MET A 318 6.84 5.89 -25.74
C MET A 318 6.49 7.35 -25.36
N ASP A 319 7.28 8.34 -25.79
CA ASP A 319 6.94 9.76 -25.62
C ASP A 319 5.59 10.14 -26.25
N ILE A 320 5.23 9.51 -27.36
CA ILE A 320 3.92 9.71 -28.00
C ILE A 320 2.82 9.03 -27.18
N ILE A 321 3.08 7.84 -26.68
CA ILE A 321 2.15 7.10 -25.80
C ILE A 321 1.88 7.88 -24.53
N ASP A 322 2.91 8.40 -23.87
CA ASP A 322 2.77 9.12 -22.60
C ASP A 322 2.04 10.46 -22.77
N LYS A 323 2.21 11.13 -23.90
CA LYS A 323 1.40 12.31 -24.25
C LYS A 323 -0.07 11.96 -24.54
N LYS A 324 -0.33 10.80 -25.15
CA LYS A 324 -1.67 10.32 -25.45
C LYS A 324 -2.39 9.82 -24.20
N TYR A 325 -1.66 9.19 -23.30
CA TYR A 325 -2.12 8.56 -22.08
C TYR A 325 -1.32 9.10 -20.87
N PRO A 326 -1.60 10.35 -20.46
CA PRO A 326 -0.83 10.98 -19.39
C PRO A 326 -0.89 10.19 -18.10
N ALA A 327 0.19 10.26 -17.33
CA ALA A 327 0.29 9.61 -16.03
C ALA A 327 -0.79 10.15 -15.06
N ALA A 328 -1.12 9.34 -14.08
CA ALA A 328 -1.90 9.77 -12.94
C ALA A 328 -1.07 10.71 -12.07
N THR A 329 -1.73 11.66 -11.45
CA THR A 329 -1.13 12.63 -10.53
C THR A 329 -1.64 12.39 -9.10
N VAL A 330 -1.00 13.01 -8.11
CA VAL A 330 -1.50 13.01 -6.71
C VAL A 330 -2.94 13.53 -6.63
N LYS A 331 -3.34 14.47 -7.49
CA LYS A 331 -4.74 14.98 -7.54
C LYS A 331 -5.71 13.88 -7.97
N ASP A 332 -5.38 13.16 -9.05
CA ASP A 332 -6.21 12.05 -9.52
C ASP A 332 -6.29 10.94 -8.46
N PHE A 333 -5.22 10.71 -7.73
CA PHE A 333 -5.18 9.75 -6.63
C PHE A 333 -6.11 10.16 -5.46
N VAL A 334 -6.07 11.43 -5.05
CA VAL A 334 -6.95 11.93 -3.98
C VAL A 334 -8.41 11.98 -4.43
N ASP A 335 -8.72 12.09 -5.74
CA ASP A 335 -10.10 11.91 -6.23
C ASP A 335 -10.67 10.52 -5.87
N HIS A 336 -9.84 9.46 -5.88
CA HIS A 336 -10.25 8.13 -5.42
C HIS A 336 -10.48 8.08 -3.90
N ILE A 337 -9.66 8.80 -3.11
CA ILE A 337 -9.86 8.93 -1.66
C ILE A 337 -11.18 9.66 -1.39
N ASP A 338 -11.41 10.81 -2.03
CA ASP A 338 -12.65 11.58 -1.90
C ASP A 338 -13.88 10.74 -2.22
N TYR A 339 -13.81 9.95 -3.31
CA TYR A 339 -14.90 9.06 -3.69
C TYR A 339 -15.20 8.03 -2.61
N ALA A 340 -14.18 7.31 -2.16
CA ALA A 340 -14.32 6.27 -1.14
C ALA A 340 -14.83 6.86 0.19
N VAL A 341 -14.25 7.99 0.66
CA VAL A 341 -14.67 8.69 1.87
C VAL A 341 -16.14 9.11 1.79
N ASN A 342 -16.57 9.66 0.65
CA ASN A 342 -17.97 10.06 0.46
C ASN A 342 -18.93 8.86 0.45
N LEU A 343 -18.48 7.69 0.01
CA LEU A 343 -19.33 6.50 -0.10
C LEU A 343 -19.41 5.69 1.20
N ILE A 344 -18.28 5.50 1.89
CA ILE A 344 -18.19 4.57 3.04
C ILE A 344 -17.73 5.23 4.35
N GLY A 345 -17.40 6.51 4.36
CA GLY A 345 -16.91 7.24 5.54
C GLY A 345 -15.38 7.23 5.66
N VAL A 346 -14.85 8.29 6.28
CA VAL A 346 -13.40 8.50 6.43
C VAL A 346 -12.73 7.40 7.26
N GLU A 347 -13.47 6.79 8.20
CA GLU A 347 -12.98 5.71 9.08
C GLU A 347 -12.67 4.39 8.36
N HIS A 348 -13.00 4.28 7.07
CA HIS A 348 -12.85 3.07 6.26
C HIS A 348 -11.87 3.22 5.11
N VAL A 349 -11.15 4.34 5.02
CA VAL A 349 -10.27 4.68 3.91
C VAL A 349 -8.85 4.91 4.42
N GLY A 350 -7.87 4.43 3.67
CA GLY A 350 -6.46 4.66 3.93
C GLY A 350 -5.66 4.89 2.64
N ILE A 351 -4.35 4.95 2.78
CA ILE A 351 -3.38 5.26 1.71
C ILE A 351 -2.38 4.14 1.56
N VAL A 352 -2.01 3.87 0.30
CA VAL A 352 -0.97 2.91 -0.05
C VAL A 352 -0.29 3.31 -1.36
N SER A 353 1.01 3.10 -1.44
CA SER A 353 1.77 3.43 -2.64
C SER A 353 1.86 2.29 -3.64
N ASP A 354 2.02 1.07 -3.18
CA ASP A 354 2.48 -0.09 -3.98
C ASP A 354 3.89 0.14 -4.57
N PHE A 355 4.74 0.88 -3.84
CA PHE A 355 6.12 1.14 -4.25
C PHE A 355 6.89 -0.17 -4.37
N ASP A 356 7.77 -0.20 -5.39
CA ASP A 356 8.55 -1.37 -5.80
C ASP A 356 7.71 -2.58 -6.29
N GLY A 357 6.36 -2.52 -6.19
CA GLY A 357 5.40 -3.48 -6.75
C GLY A 357 4.76 -3.02 -8.06
N GLY A 358 4.89 -1.76 -8.40
CA GLY A 358 4.32 -1.15 -9.62
C GLY A 358 3.77 0.24 -9.39
N GLY A 359 3.75 0.68 -8.15
CA GLY A 359 3.28 1.99 -7.71
C GLY A 359 4.15 3.15 -8.20
N GLY A 360 3.65 4.34 -7.93
CA GLY A 360 4.26 5.60 -8.36
C GLY A 360 3.39 6.34 -9.36
N ILE A 361 3.12 7.60 -9.04
CA ILE A 361 2.33 8.54 -9.82
C ILE A 361 3.05 9.88 -9.86
N GLU A 362 2.68 10.78 -10.78
CA GLU A 362 3.29 12.11 -10.86
C GLU A 362 3.06 12.89 -9.56
N GLY A 363 4.15 13.28 -8.90
CA GLY A 363 4.18 13.96 -7.62
C GLY A 363 4.23 13.02 -6.40
N TRP A 364 4.24 11.70 -6.60
CA TRP A 364 4.51 10.69 -5.58
C TRP A 364 5.14 9.47 -6.25
N ASN A 365 6.40 9.64 -6.71
CA ASN A 365 7.15 8.62 -7.44
C ASN A 365 7.94 7.68 -6.53
N ASP A 366 8.30 8.15 -5.35
CA ASP A 366 8.97 7.37 -4.31
C ASP A 366 8.65 7.94 -2.91
N ALA A 367 9.15 7.31 -1.87
CA ALA A 367 8.86 7.67 -0.48
C ALA A 367 9.33 9.09 -0.11
N SER A 368 10.28 9.70 -0.84
CA SER A 368 10.74 11.07 -0.57
C SER A 368 9.71 12.15 -0.91
N GLU A 369 8.68 11.80 -1.68
CA GLU A 369 7.61 12.72 -2.11
C GLU A 369 6.31 12.55 -1.30
N THR A 370 6.30 11.77 -0.22
CA THR A 370 5.10 11.41 0.58
C THR A 370 4.34 12.64 1.09
N MET A 371 5.03 13.73 1.44
CA MET A 371 4.40 14.97 1.89
C MET A 371 3.42 15.56 0.86
N ASN A 372 3.61 15.31 -0.44
CA ASN A 372 2.73 15.84 -1.48
C ASN A 372 1.29 15.31 -1.37
N VAL A 373 1.13 14.08 -0.86
CA VAL A 373 -0.20 13.49 -0.60
C VAL A 373 -0.90 14.23 0.55
N THR A 374 -0.18 14.49 1.65
CA THR A 374 -0.71 15.30 2.76
C THR A 374 -1.09 16.72 2.29
N ALA A 375 -0.25 17.33 1.44
CA ALA A 375 -0.52 18.66 0.87
C ALA A 375 -1.83 18.67 0.06
N GLU A 376 -2.07 17.64 -0.76
CA GLU A 376 -3.30 17.54 -1.54
C GLU A 376 -4.52 17.31 -0.65
N LEU A 377 -4.43 16.45 0.39
CA LEU A 377 -5.53 16.24 1.36
C LEU A 377 -5.91 17.56 2.06
N ILE A 378 -4.91 18.34 2.50
CA ILE A 378 -5.14 19.68 3.08
C ILE A 378 -5.84 20.58 2.07
N SER A 379 -5.39 20.59 0.80
CA SER A 379 -5.99 21.42 -0.25
C SER A 379 -7.45 21.06 -0.53
N ARG A 380 -7.86 19.80 -0.29
CA ARG A 380 -9.25 19.33 -0.38
C ARG A 380 -10.09 19.67 0.84
N GLY A 381 -9.47 20.18 1.90
CA GLY A 381 -10.17 20.60 3.12
C GLY A 381 -10.34 19.51 4.17
N TYR A 382 -9.59 18.40 4.07
CA TYR A 382 -9.52 17.41 5.16
C TYR A 382 -8.94 18.06 6.41
N SER A 383 -9.54 17.77 7.56
CA SER A 383 -8.99 18.18 8.84
C SER A 383 -7.74 17.36 9.19
N GLU A 384 -6.89 17.86 10.09
CA GLU A 384 -5.75 17.09 10.59
C GLU A 384 -6.18 15.73 11.19
N GLU A 385 -7.33 15.68 11.86
CA GLU A 385 -7.93 14.45 12.38
C GLU A 385 -8.26 13.46 11.26
N ASP A 386 -8.89 13.92 10.16
CA ASP A 386 -9.20 13.06 9.02
C ASP A 386 -7.94 12.57 8.32
N ILE A 387 -6.93 13.44 8.17
CA ILE A 387 -5.63 13.10 7.60
C ILE A 387 -4.92 12.03 8.44
N SER A 388 -4.96 12.14 9.77
CA SER A 388 -4.40 11.15 10.68
C SER A 388 -5.11 9.79 10.55
N LYS A 389 -6.45 9.80 10.46
CA LYS A 389 -7.24 8.59 10.19
C LYS A 389 -6.84 7.92 8.88
N ILE A 390 -6.80 8.69 7.78
CA ILE A 390 -6.49 8.20 6.44
C ILE A 390 -5.06 7.66 6.36
N TRP A 391 -4.09 8.32 7.00
CA TRP A 391 -2.71 7.85 6.98
C TRP A 391 -2.49 6.57 7.80
N SER A 392 -2.92 6.52 9.05
CA SER A 392 -2.57 5.35 9.90
C SER A 392 -3.65 4.89 10.85
N GLU A 393 -4.41 5.81 11.48
CA GLU A 393 -5.26 5.44 12.62
C GLU A 393 -6.33 4.41 12.24
N ASN A 394 -6.91 4.50 11.04
CA ASN A 394 -7.89 3.53 10.56
C ASN A 394 -7.31 2.12 10.46
N THR A 395 -6.08 1.99 9.95
CA THR A 395 -5.38 0.70 9.82
C THR A 395 -5.00 0.14 11.19
N ILE A 396 -4.50 0.98 12.09
CA ILE A 396 -4.14 0.55 13.46
C ILE A 396 -5.39 0.17 14.25
N ALA A 397 -6.50 0.92 14.10
CA ALA A 397 -7.78 0.56 14.69
C ALA A 397 -8.37 -0.75 14.13
N LEU A 398 -8.19 -1.00 12.83
CA LEU A 398 -8.52 -2.28 12.21
C LEU A 398 -7.72 -3.42 12.84
N TRP A 399 -6.40 -3.27 12.92
CA TRP A 399 -5.53 -4.28 13.52
C TRP A 399 -5.93 -4.60 14.97
N ARG A 400 -6.20 -3.59 15.81
CA ARG A 400 -6.72 -3.80 17.18
C ARG A 400 -8.02 -4.60 17.21
N ARG A 401 -8.94 -4.38 16.25
CA ARG A 401 -10.19 -5.15 16.14
C ARG A 401 -9.95 -6.60 15.72
N VAL A 402 -8.96 -6.84 14.87
CA VAL A 402 -8.57 -8.20 14.47
C VAL A 402 -7.95 -8.96 15.66
N ASP A 403 -7.06 -8.32 16.42
CA ASP A 403 -6.48 -8.91 17.63
C ASP A 403 -7.57 -9.21 18.69
N ALA A 404 -8.54 -8.33 18.87
CA ALA A 404 -9.66 -8.55 19.79
C ALA A 404 -10.53 -9.73 19.34
N ALA A 405 -10.84 -9.84 18.05
CA ALA A 405 -11.60 -10.97 17.49
C ALA A 405 -10.86 -12.31 17.68
N ALA A 406 -9.53 -12.32 17.51
CA ALA A 406 -8.72 -13.51 17.76
C ALA A 406 -8.75 -13.95 19.23
N ALA A 407 -8.71 -13.00 20.16
CA ALA A 407 -8.80 -13.27 21.60
C ALA A 407 -10.16 -13.88 21.99
N ASP A 408 -11.25 -13.51 21.31
CA ASP A 408 -12.60 -14.07 21.54
C ASP A 408 -12.77 -15.49 20.94
N ILE A 409 -11.93 -15.88 19.98
CA ILE A 409 -11.95 -17.20 19.33
C ILE A 409 -11.13 -18.24 20.11
N GLN A 410 -10.06 -17.83 20.80
CA GLN A 410 -9.17 -18.68 21.62
C GLN A 410 -9.80 -19.03 22.97
#